data_aff7c5557c42959cd5ac2a89f1fe724e
#
_entry.id   aff7c5557c42959cd5ac2a89f1fe724e
#
_cell.length_a   1.000
_cell.length_b   1.000
_cell.length_c   1.000
_cell.angle_alpha   90.00
_cell.angle_beta   90.00
_cell.angle_gamma   90.00
#
_symmetry.space_group_name_H-M   'P 1'
#
loop_
_entity.id
_entity.type
_entity.pdbx_description
1 polymer ?
#
loop_
_entity_poly.entity_id
_entity_poly.type
_entity_poly.pdbx_seq_one_letter_code
_entity_poly.pdbx_strand_id
1 'polypeptide(L)'
;GIYENIEAMKQSKMKENLINDKEQAFLSKTLATINIASPITIGLEDILYSGPQDIKALSQFYDEMDFKQFKAALGEETSQEDFEVDFTEVEQLKTEMFSDNDFYYFEMLGDNYHVEDLIGIAWGNSDTIYATSNVSLLQEALFKKALSKPIKTYDFKRSKVLLNRFNIDLPEPAFDTRLAKYLL
;
A
#
# COMPACT_ATOMS: atom_id res chain seq x y z
N GLY A 1 -13.15 -50.41 4.85
CA GLY A 1 -12.17 -49.34 5.07
C GLY A 1 -10.92 -49.85 5.80
N ILE A 2 -9.98 -48.95 6.13
CA ILE A 2 -8.70 -49.34 6.79
C ILE A 2 -8.95 -50.12 8.08
N TYR A 3 -9.85 -49.69 8.92
CA TYR A 3 -10.14 -50.29 10.20
C TYR A 3 -10.88 -51.66 10.12
N GLU A 4 -11.55 -51.95 9.01
CA GLU A 4 -12.15 -53.28 8.77
C GLU A 4 -11.09 -54.32 8.41
N ASN A 5 -9.97 -53.88 7.82
CA ASN A 5 -8.90 -54.75 7.36
C ASN A 5 -7.63 -54.60 8.20
N ILE A 6 -7.70 -53.99 9.38
CA ILE A 6 -6.52 -53.66 10.20
C ILE A 6 -5.78 -54.90 10.66
N GLU A 7 -6.49 -56.01 10.90
CA GLU A 7 -5.91 -57.27 11.31
C GLU A 7 -5.04 -57.92 10.22
N ALA A 8 -5.37 -57.68 8.95
CA ALA A 8 -4.60 -58.15 7.78
C ALA A 8 -3.30 -57.36 7.53
N MET A 9 -3.13 -56.24 8.20
CA MET A 9 -1.91 -55.41 8.07
C MET A 9 -0.74 -56.09 8.78
N LYS A 10 0.46 -55.99 8.17
CA LYS A 10 1.71 -56.43 8.81
C LYS A 10 1.94 -55.64 10.11
N GLN A 11 2.46 -56.34 11.13
CA GLN A 11 2.84 -55.70 12.39
C GLN A 11 3.87 -54.58 12.12
N SER A 12 3.52 -53.40 12.55
CA SER A 12 4.33 -52.19 12.32
C SER A 12 3.89 -51.08 13.26
N LYS A 13 4.75 -50.10 13.48
CA LYS A 13 4.42 -48.90 14.26
C LYS A 13 3.18 -48.17 13.69
N MET A 14 2.98 -48.23 12.36
CA MET A 14 1.78 -47.67 11.73
C MET A 14 0.52 -48.38 12.16
N LYS A 15 0.52 -49.73 12.20
CA LYS A 15 -0.63 -50.53 12.69
C LYS A 15 -0.93 -50.19 14.13
N GLU A 16 0.10 -50.10 14.99
CA GLU A 16 -0.06 -49.72 16.40
C GLU A 16 -0.69 -48.34 16.56
N ASN A 17 -0.19 -47.33 15.83
CA ASN A 17 -0.77 -45.98 15.87
C ASN A 17 -2.23 -45.99 15.38
N LEU A 18 -2.54 -46.69 14.28
CA LEU A 18 -3.92 -46.80 13.82
C LEU A 18 -4.86 -47.43 14.84
N ILE A 19 -4.39 -48.40 15.59
CA ILE A 19 -5.19 -49.02 16.65
C ILE A 19 -5.37 -48.07 17.83
N ASN A 20 -4.28 -47.46 18.28
CA ASN A 20 -4.28 -46.60 19.48
C ASN A 20 -5.06 -45.30 19.24
N ASP A 21 -4.93 -44.68 18.04
CA ASP A 21 -5.52 -43.40 17.72
C ASP A 21 -6.85 -43.51 16.96
N LYS A 22 -7.50 -44.70 17.00
CA LYS A 22 -8.74 -44.94 16.25
C LYS A 22 -9.83 -43.92 16.57
N GLU A 23 -10.07 -43.67 17.84
CA GLU A 23 -11.11 -42.72 18.29
C GLU A 23 -10.78 -41.30 17.79
N GLN A 24 -9.53 -40.89 17.90
CA GLN A 24 -9.05 -39.59 17.42
C GLN A 24 -9.23 -39.44 15.89
N ALA A 25 -8.99 -40.51 15.14
CA ALA A 25 -9.19 -40.53 13.70
C ALA A 25 -10.67 -40.33 13.31
N PHE A 26 -11.58 -41.01 14.03
CA PHE A 26 -13.02 -40.83 13.80
C PHE A 26 -13.52 -39.46 14.24
N LEU A 27 -13.03 -38.91 15.33
CA LEU A 27 -13.33 -37.54 15.76
C LEU A 27 -12.86 -36.54 14.71
N SER A 28 -11.62 -36.67 14.24
CA SER A 28 -11.07 -35.83 13.19
C SER A 28 -11.90 -35.89 11.91
N LYS A 29 -12.36 -37.08 11.52
CA LYS A 29 -13.26 -37.24 10.37
C LYS A 29 -14.57 -36.49 10.57
N THR A 30 -15.17 -36.61 11.76
CA THR A 30 -16.42 -35.93 12.08
C THR A 30 -16.25 -34.41 12.02
N LEU A 31 -15.16 -33.88 12.58
CA LEU A 31 -14.87 -32.45 12.57
C LEU A 31 -14.54 -31.91 11.17
N ALA A 32 -13.88 -32.74 10.34
CA ALA A 32 -13.56 -32.38 8.96
C ALA A 32 -14.74 -32.53 7.99
N THR A 33 -15.82 -33.21 8.40
CA THR A 33 -16.98 -33.41 7.53
C THR A 33 -17.89 -32.20 7.59
N ILE A 34 -18.19 -31.63 6.41
CA ILE A 34 -19.09 -30.48 6.29
C ILE A 34 -20.46 -30.85 6.84
N ASN A 35 -20.96 -30.06 7.77
CA ASN A 35 -22.31 -30.21 8.29
C ASN A 35 -23.33 -29.62 7.30
N ILE A 36 -24.02 -30.51 6.59
CA ILE A 36 -25.07 -30.11 5.60
C ILE A 36 -26.44 -29.93 6.24
N ALA A 37 -26.57 -30.21 7.53
CA ALA A 37 -27.83 -30.14 8.31
C ALA A 37 -27.88 -28.84 9.15
N SER A 38 -27.07 -27.88 8.89
CA SER A 38 -27.12 -26.57 9.57
C SER A 38 -28.51 -25.95 9.38
N PRO A 39 -29.14 -25.38 10.40
CA PRO A 39 -30.46 -24.78 10.32
C PRO A 39 -30.35 -23.44 9.58
N ILE A 40 -30.43 -23.51 8.25
CA ILE A 40 -30.46 -22.31 7.40
C ILE A 40 -31.91 -21.94 7.16
N THR A 41 -32.30 -20.75 7.55
CA THR A 41 -33.66 -20.21 7.38
C THR A 41 -33.82 -19.38 6.11
N ILE A 42 -32.72 -19.17 5.37
CA ILE A 42 -32.66 -18.35 4.17
C ILE A 42 -32.86 -19.26 2.94
N GLY A 43 -33.83 -18.92 2.08
CA GLY A 43 -34.05 -19.56 0.78
C GLY A 43 -33.13 -19.04 -0.31
N LEU A 44 -33.10 -19.70 -1.47
CA LEU A 44 -32.31 -19.24 -2.61
C LEU A 44 -32.78 -17.88 -3.13
N GLU A 45 -34.07 -17.60 -3.06
CA GLU A 45 -34.68 -16.34 -3.44
C GLU A 45 -34.21 -15.15 -2.58
N ASP A 46 -33.86 -15.41 -1.29
CA ASP A 46 -33.40 -14.38 -0.36
C ASP A 46 -31.97 -13.93 -0.64
N ILE A 47 -31.20 -14.76 -1.36
CA ILE A 47 -29.79 -14.49 -1.71
C ILE A 47 -29.58 -14.09 -3.17
N LEU A 48 -30.70 -13.89 -3.92
CA LEU A 48 -30.60 -13.41 -5.29
C LEU A 48 -30.07 -11.98 -5.30
N TYR A 49 -28.99 -11.78 -6.05
CA TYR A 49 -28.46 -10.45 -6.29
C TYR A 49 -29.39 -9.67 -7.22
N SER A 50 -30.01 -8.61 -6.74
CA SER A 50 -31.08 -7.89 -7.43
C SER A 50 -30.72 -6.47 -7.90
N GLY A 51 -29.48 -6.05 -7.78
CA GLY A 51 -29.12 -4.68 -8.17
C GLY A 51 -27.65 -4.33 -8.03
N PRO A 52 -27.27 -3.10 -8.37
CA PRO A 52 -25.91 -2.61 -8.19
C PRO A 52 -25.54 -2.62 -6.70
N GLN A 53 -24.29 -2.95 -6.41
CA GLN A 53 -23.79 -2.92 -5.03
C GLN A 53 -23.78 -1.48 -4.53
N ASP A 54 -24.25 -1.27 -3.31
CA ASP A 54 -23.97 -0.03 -2.58
C ASP A 54 -22.54 -0.10 -2.04
N ILE A 55 -21.58 0.36 -2.87
CA ILE A 55 -20.16 0.33 -2.55
C ILE A 55 -19.86 1.11 -1.27
N LYS A 56 -20.58 2.21 -1.02
CA LYS A 56 -20.37 3.03 0.18
C LYS A 56 -20.80 2.30 1.45
N ALA A 57 -21.98 1.68 1.45
CA ALA A 57 -22.44 0.88 2.59
C ALA A 57 -21.54 -0.35 2.82
N LEU A 58 -21.07 -0.98 1.74
CA LEU A 58 -20.19 -2.13 1.81
C LEU A 58 -18.78 -1.75 2.34
N SER A 59 -18.26 -0.59 1.93
CA SER A 59 -17.01 -0.04 2.44
C SER A 59 -17.10 0.25 3.94
N GLN A 60 -18.19 0.87 4.41
CA GLN A 60 -18.43 1.10 5.84
C GLN A 60 -18.49 -0.20 6.63
N PHE A 61 -19.20 -1.20 6.11
CA PHE A 61 -19.25 -2.53 6.74
C PHE A 61 -17.87 -3.17 6.85
N TYR A 62 -17.03 -3.06 5.82
CA TYR A 62 -15.68 -3.59 5.88
C TYR A 62 -14.77 -2.84 6.86
N ASP A 63 -15.00 -1.53 7.08
CA ASP A 63 -14.32 -0.76 8.12
C ASP A 63 -14.72 -1.23 9.52
N GLU A 64 -16.02 -1.41 9.78
CA GLU A 64 -16.53 -1.91 11.05
C GLU A 64 -16.01 -3.31 11.39
N MET A 65 -15.81 -4.14 10.38
CA MET A 65 -15.32 -5.52 10.53
C MET A 65 -13.79 -5.64 10.43
N ASP A 66 -13.06 -4.54 10.22
CA ASP A 66 -11.59 -4.48 9.97
C ASP A 66 -11.14 -5.37 8.78
N PHE A 67 -11.97 -5.48 7.75
CA PHE A 67 -11.73 -6.28 6.55
C PHE A 67 -10.95 -5.49 5.48
N LYS A 68 -9.72 -5.09 5.79
CA LYS A 68 -8.86 -4.22 4.95
C LYS A 68 -8.64 -4.75 3.52
N GLN A 69 -8.45 -6.07 3.37
CA GLN A 69 -8.23 -6.67 2.05
C GLN A 69 -9.48 -6.65 1.18
N PHE A 70 -10.65 -6.90 1.77
CA PHE A 70 -11.93 -6.82 1.04
C PHE A 70 -12.26 -5.38 0.66
N LYS A 71 -11.99 -4.43 1.53
CA LYS A 71 -12.14 -3.01 1.23
C LYS A 71 -11.25 -2.59 0.06
N ALA A 72 -9.98 -2.97 0.06
CA ALA A 72 -9.07 -2.70 -1.05
C ALA A 72 -9.54 -3.35 -2.38
N ALA A 73 -10.18 -4.53 -2.31
CA ALA A 73 -10.69 -5.24 -3.49
C ALA A 73 -12.00 -4.64 -4.05
N LEU A 74 -12.71 -3.79 -3.30
CA LEU A 74 -13.89 -3.09 -3.81
C LEU A 74 -13.56 -2.16 -4.97
N GLY A 75 -12.25 -1.92 -5.22
CA GLY A 75 -11.86 -0.90 -6.18
C GLY A 75 -12.58 0.39 -5.78
N GLU A 76 -12.45 0.80 -4.52
CA GLU A 76 -12.75 2.18 -4.27
C GLU A 76 -11.99 2.95 -5.36
N GLU A 77 -12.75 3.43 -6.36
CA GLU A 77 -12.58 4.84 -6.60
C GLU A 77 -12.64 5.46 -5.21
N THR A 78 -11.50 5.44 -4.49
CA THR A 78 -11.27 6.53 -3.59
C THR A 78 -11.76 7.68 -4.44
N SER A 79 -12.85 8.31 -4.03
CA SER A 79 -12.99 9.70 -4.34
C SER A 79 -11.66 10.29 -3.85
N GLN A 80 -10.63 10.16 -4.66
CA GLN A 80 -9.71 11.22 -4.81
C GLN A 80 -10.68 12.34 -5.10
N GLU A 81 -11.05 13.07 -4.06
CA GLU A 81 -11.38 14.47 -4.28
C GLU A 81 -10.29 14.83 -5.27
N ASP A 82 -10.71 15.03 -6.54
CA ASP A 82 -9.79 15.54 -7.54
C ASP A 82 -9.28 16.83 -6.94
N PHE A 83 -8.17 16.68 -6.22
CA PHE A 83 -7.45 17.80 -5.68
C PHE A 83 -6.82 18.43 -6.92
N GLU A 84 -7.59 19.28 -7.58
CA GLU A 84 -7.03 20.18 -8.57
C GLU A 84 -6.01 21.04 -7.83
N VAL A 85 -4.77 20.62 -7.92
CA VAL A 85 -3.65 21.39 -7.38
C VAL A 85 -3.26 22.38 -8.49
N ASP A 86 -3.63 23.62 -8.32
CA ASP A 86 -3.12 24.71 -9.16
C ASP A 86 -1.61 24.81 -8.95
N PHE A 87 -0.86 24.62 -10.01
CA PHE A 87 0.59 24.81 -10.00
C PHE A 87 1.04 25.68 -11.17
N THR A 88 2.15 26.35 -10.96
CA THR A 88 2.80 27.16 -12.00
C THR A 88 3.92 26.33 -12.64
N GLU A 89 3.82 26.09 -13.96
CA GLU A 89 4.89 25.46 -14.71
C GLU A 89 6.06 26.42 -14.88
N VAL A 90 7.29 25.94 -14.62
CA VAL A 90 8.50 26.76 -14.57
C VAL A 90 9.52 26.30 -15.60
N GLU A 91 9.89 27.16 -16.49
CA GLU A 91 10.99 26.98 -17.44
C GLU A 91 12.28 27.68 -17.00
N GLN A 92 12.18 28.73 -16.18
CA GLN A 92 13.32 29.53 -15.69
C GLN A 92 13.11 29.85 -14.21
N LEU A 93 14.16 29.69 -13.41
CA LEU A 93 14.09 29.93 -11.97
C LEU A 93 14.20 31.43 -11.65
N LYS A 94 13.42 31.84 -10.63
CA LYS A 94 13.49 33.16 -10.03
C LYS A 94 13.58 33.03 -8.51
N THR A 95 14.21 34.02 -7.86
CA THR A 95 14.45 33.98 -6.42
C THR A 95 13.16 33.91 -5.60
N GLU A 96 12.12 34.61 -6.07
CA GLU A 96 10.80 34.65 -5.42
C GLU A 96 10.04 33.32 -5.41
N MET A 97 10.48 32.32 -6.19
CA MET A 97 9.89 30.99 -6.26
C MET A 97 10.35 30.05 -5.12
N PHE A 98 11.23 30.54 -4.24
CA PHE A 98 11.80 29.74 -3.16
C PHE A 98 11.56 30.39 -1.81
N SER A 99 11.05 29.62 -0.86
CA SER A 99 10.86 30.03 0.51
C SER A 99 11.44 28.99 1.49
N ASP A 100 11.68 29.38 2.73
CA ASP A 100 12.19 28.47 3.77
C ASP A 100 11.14 27.44 4.22
N ASN A 101 9.88 27.61 3.80
CA ASN A 101 8.77 26.71 4.15
C ASN A 101 8.39 25.75 3.03
N ASP A 102 9.10 25.76 1.90
CA ASP A 102 8.75 24.96 0.76
C ASP A 102 8.91 23.46 1.04
N PHE A 103 7.97 22.71 0.47
CA PHE A 103 8.00 21.28 0.35
C PHE A 103 8.58 20.92 -1.02
N TYR A 104 9.37 19.86 -1.11
CA TYR A 104 10.00 19.42 -2.35
C TYR A 104 9.58 17.99 -2.68
N TYR A 105 9.23 17.79 -3.95
CA TYR A 105 8.90 16.47 -4.48
C TYR A 105 9.66 16.23 -5.78
N PHE A 106 10.19 15.03 -5.94
CA PHE A 106 10.99 14.59 -7.06
C PHE A 106 10.32 13.41 -7.73
N GLU A 107 9.77 13.61 -8.94
CA GLU A 107 9.06 12.58 -9.66
C GLU A 107 10.01 11.73 -10.51
N MET A 108 9.82 10.44 -10.48
CA MET A 108 10.61 9.47 -11.24
C MET A 108 9.72 8.64 -12.17
N LEU A 109 10.31 8.10 -13.22
CA LEU A 109 9.60 7.27 -14.19
C LEU A 109 9.10 5.94 -13.57
N GLY A 110 9.70 5.47 -12.49
CA GLY A 110 9.36 4.25 -11.77
C GLY A 110 9.73 4.29 -10.30
N ASP A 111 9.63 3.15 -9.61
CA ASP A 111 9.77 3.08 -8.16
C ASP A 111 11.22 2.90 -7.67
N ASN A 112 12.13 2.47 -8.55
CA ASN A 112 13.51 2.18 -8.17
C ASN A 112 14.40 3.43 -8.24
N TYR A 113 14.44 4.20 -7.17
CA TYR A 113 15.19 5.46 -7.06
C TYR A 113 16.72 5.33 -7.21
N HIS A 114 17.27 4.13 -7.31
CA HIS A 114 18.69 3.91 -7.59
C HIS A 114 19.04 4.01 -9.07
N VAL A 115 18.08 3.71 -9.96
CA VAL A 115 18.34 3.61 -11.39
C VAL A 115 17.36 4.40 -12.27
N GLU A 116 16.14 4.62 -11.81
CA GLU A 116 15.11 5.30 -12.60
C GLU A 116 15.41 6.77 -12.85
N ASP A 117 14.90 7.28 -13.96
CA ASP A 117 15.11 8.66 -14.35
C ASP A 117 14.20 9.61 -13.59
N LEU A 118 14.78 10.73 -13.15
CA LEU A 118 14.02 11.89 -12.66
C LEU A 118 13.34 12.56 -13.84
N ILE A 119 12.02 12.71 -13.78
CA ILE A 119 11.20 13.26 -14.87
C ILE A 119 10.50 14.57 -14.50
N GLY A 120 10.48 14.93 -13.22
CA GLY A 120 9.85 16.15 -12.78
C GLY A 120 10.26 16.56 -11.37
N ILE A 121 10.09 17.83 -11.09
CA ILE A 121 10.36 18.45 -9.80
C ILE A 121 9.19 19.34 -9.47
N ALA A 122 8.64 19.22 -8.26
CA ALA A 122 7.67 20.15 -7.73
C ALA A 122 8.17 20.72 -6.40
N TRP A 123 7.91 21.98 -6.15
CA TRP A 123 8.23 22.63 -4.88
C TRP A 123 7.24 23.76 -4.60
N GLY A 124 7.15 24.14 -3.35
CA GLY A 124 6.27 25.24 -2.94
C GLY A 124 5.70 25.02 -1.55
N ASN A 125 4.66 25.75 -1.25
CA ASN A 125 3.97 25.74 0.04
C ASN A 125 2.45 25.77 -0.16
N SER A 126 1.68 26.03 0.90
CA SER A 126 0.21 26.09 0.83
C SER A 126 -0.35 27.16 -0.12
N ASP A 127 0.43 28.19 -0.42
CA ASP A 127 -0.05 29.34 -1.18
C ASP A 127 0.30 29.25 -2.66
N THR A 128 1.46 28.67 -2.97
CA THR A 128 1.94 28.56 -4.35
C THR A 128 2.76 27.30 -4.55
N ILE A 129 2.45 26.56 -5.61
CA ILE A 129 3.17 25.36 -6.03
C ILE A 129 3.76 25.61 -7.42
N TYR A 130 5.02 25.28 -7.57
CA TYR A 130 5.77 25.32 -8.81
C TYR A 130 6.11 23.90 -9.24
N ALA A 131 6.10 23.66 -10.55
CA ALA A 131 6.52 22.39 -11.12
C ALA A 131 7.31 22.57 -12.40
N THR A 132 8.22 21.64 -12.70
CA THR A 132 8.99 21.63 -13.94
C THR A 132 9.32 20.21 -14.35
N SER A 133 9.26 19.94 -15.65
CA SER A 133 9.83 18.72 -16.28
C SER A 133 11.29 18.92 -16.69
N ASN A 134 11.80 20.15 -16.66
CA ASN A 134 13.20 20.46 -16.98
C ASN A 134 14.10 20.17 -15.78
N VAL A 135 14.52 18.91 -15.63
CA VAL A 135 15.38 18.46 -14.52
C VAL A 135 16.78 19.12 -14.52
N SER A 136 17.21 19.74 -15.61
CA SER A 136 18.49 20.45 -15.66
C SER A 136 18.53 21.67 -14.74
N LEU A 137 17.37 22.23 -14.39
CA LEU A 137 17.25 23.32 -13.43
C LEU A 137 17.81 22.99 -12.04
N LEU A 138 17.90 21.70 -11.67
CA LEU A 138 18.59 21.27 -10.44
C LEU A 138 20.05 21.71 -10.36
N GLN A 139 20.71 21.93 -11.51
CA GLN A 139 22.08 22.35 -11.55
C GLN A 139 22.27 23.88 -11.39
N GLU A 140 21.19 24.63 -11.43
CA GLU A 140 21.22 26.06 -11.23
C GLU A 140 21.49 26.47 -9.78
N ALA A 141 22.12 27.60 -9.59
CA ALA A 141 22.56 28.12 -8.29
C ALA A 141 21.39 28.31 -7.31
N LEU A 142 20.20 28.66 -7.79
CA LEU A 142 19.02 28.84 -6.94
C LEU A 142 18.54 27.53 -6.35
N PHE A 143 18.43 26.45 -7.14
CA PHE A 143 18.09 25.13 -6.60
C PHE A 143 19.16 24.59 -5.67
N LYS A 144 20.43 24.69 -6.05
CA LYS A 144 21.54 24.23 -5.19
C LYS A 144 21.54 24.97 -3.84
N LYS A 145 21.26 26.26 -3.83
CA LYS A 145 21.13 27.04 -2.61
C LYS A 145 19.91 26.60 -1.76
N ALA A 146 18.77 26.35 -2.40
CA ALA A 146 17.57 25.90 -1.71
C ALA A 146 17.77 24.52 -1.08
N LEU A 147 18.34 23.57 -1.84
CA LEU A 147 18.60 22.20 -1.42
C LEU A 147 19.82 22.04 -0.47
N SER A 148 20.61 23.08 -0.26
CA SER A 148 21.68 23.08 0.75
C SER A 148 21.19 23.26 2.19
N LYS A 149 19.90 23.54 2.37
CA LYS A 149 19.22 23.65 3.67
C LYS A 149 18.43 22.37 3.95
N PRO A 150 18.05 22.09 5.22
CA PRO A 150 17.08 21.05 5.55
C PRO A 150 15.76 21.28 4.83
N ILE A 151 15.29 20.29 4.08
CA ILE A 151 14.06 20.38 3.28
C ILE A 151 12.92 19.57 3.88
N LYS A 152 11.68 19.94 3.55
CA LYS A 152 10.49 19.13 3.75
C LYS A 152 10.25 18.33 2.47
N THR A 153 10.04 17.01 2.58
CA THR A 153 9.83 16.17 1.39
C THR A 153 9.00 14.92 1.72
N TYR A 154 8.58 14.21 0.69
CA TYR A 154 8.03 12.86 0.79
C TYR A 154 9.16 11.85 0.56
N ASP A 155 9.39 10.93 1.51
CA ASP A 155 10.46 9.92 1.44
C ASP A 155 11.86 10.55 1.23
N PHE A 156 12.41 11.07 2.32
CA PHE A 156 13.72 11.71 2.31
C PHE A 156 14.83 10.77 1.82
N LYS A 157 14.78 9.48 2.18
CA LYS A 157 15.77 8.50 1.73
C LYS A 157 15.78 8.39 0.20
N ARG A 158 14.59 8.28 -0.40
CA ARG A 158 14.41 8.27 -1.86
C ARG A 158 14.99 9.53 -2.50
N SER A 159 14.61 10.68 -1.98
CA SER A 159 15.05 12.00 -2.47
C SER A 159 16.58 12.16 -2.37
N LYS A 160 17.18 11.77 -1.24
CA LYS A 160 18.62 11.87 -1.03
C LYS A 160 19.42 10.98 -1.99
N VAL A 161 19.02 9.72 -2.16
CA VAL A 161 19.70 8.80 -3.08
C VAL A 161 19.56 9.26 -4.52
N LEU A 162 18.37 9.70 -4.93
CA LEU A 162 18.09 10.20 -6.26
C LEU A 162 18.95 11.42 -6.57
N LEU A 163 18.94 12.44 -5.70
CA LEU A 163 19.67 13.70 -5.92
C LEU A 163 21.19 13.54 -5.84
N ASN A 164 21.68 12.56 -5.11
CA ASN A 164 23.10 12.24 -5.09
C ASN A 164 23.64 11.84 -6.48
N ARG A 165 22.78 11.28 -7.36
CA ARG A 165 23.12 10.98 -8.76
C ARG A 165 23.34 12.25 -9.58
N PHE A 166 22.79 13.38 -9.13
CA PHE A 166 22.97 14.71 -9.73
C PHE A 166 24.05 15.54 -9.00
N ASN A 167 24.86 14.91 -8.15
CA ASN A 167 25.88 15.55 -7.30
C ASN A 167 25.29 16.61 -6.34
N ILE A 168 24.08 16.36 -5.85
CA ILE A 168 23.42 17.17 -4.84
C ILE A 168 23.26 16.30 -3.58
N ASP A 169 24.01 16.64 -2.54
CA ASP A 169 23.92 15.98 -1.23
C ASP A 169 22.96 16.75 -0.34
N LEU A 170 21.80 16.14 -0.02
CA LEU A 170 20.83 16.74 0.89
C LEU A 170 21.34 16.62 2.33
N PRO A 171 21.22 17.70 3.13
CA PRO A 171 21.44 17.63 4.57
C PRO A 171 20.37 16.79 5.27
N GLU A 172 20.29 16.84 6.61
CA GLU A 172 19.20 16.21 7.36
C GLU A 172 17.84 16.80 6.95
N PRO A 173 16.75 15.99 6.93
CA PRO A 173 15.43 16.50 6.56
C PRO A 173 14.87 17.43 7.63
N ALA A 174 14.19 18.49 7.22
CA ALA A 174 13.36 19.28 8.12
C ALA A 174 12.05 18.53 8.45
N PHE A 175 11.48 17.82 7.48
CA PHE A 175 10.28 17.00 7.66
C PHE A 175 10.14 15.96 6.55
N ASP A 176 9.69 14.76 6.91
CA ASP A 176 9.39 13.66 5.98
C ASP A 176 7.96 13.19 6.18
N THR A 177 7.09 13.44 5.19
CA THR A 177 5.67 13.08 5.28
C THR A 177 5.43 11.58 5.24
N ARG A 178 6.31 10.78 4.61
CA ARG A 178 6.21 9.33 4.61
C ARG A 178 6.45 8.75 5.99
N LEU A 179 7.46 9.26 6.70
CA LEU A 179 7.72 8.88 8.08
C LEU A 179 6.61 9.35 9.02
N ALA A 180 6.12 10.57 8.85
CA ALA A 180 5.01 11.09 9.63
C ALA A 180 3.75 10.23 9.48
N LYS A 181 3.40 9.83 8.24
CA LYS A 181 2.27 8.92 7.96
C LYS A 181 2.43 7.54 8.60
N TYR A 182 3.67 7.06 8.72
CA TYR A 182 3.94 5.77 9.36
C TYR A 182 3.78 5.81 10.89
N LEU A 183 3.96 6.98 11.51
CA LEU A 183 3.89 7.18 12.96
C LEU A 183 2.48 7.52 13.47
N LEU A 184 1.55 7.87 12.58
CA LEU A 184 0.14 8.18 12.86
C LEU A 184 -0.75 6.95 12.67
#